data_749e6ec48584df1014109cb321aa6c24
#
_entry.id   749e6ec48584df1014109cb321aa6c24
#
_cell.length_a   1.000
_cell.length_b   1.000
_cell.length_c   1.000
_cell.angle_alpha   90.00
_cell.angle_beta   90.00
_cell.angle_gamma   90.00
#
_symmetry.space_group_name_H-M   'P 1'
#
loop_
_entity.id
_entity.type
_entity.pdbx_description
1 polymer ?
#
loop_
_entity_poly.entity_id
_entity_poly.type
_entity_poly.pdbx_seq_one_letter_code
_entity_poly.pdbx_strand_id
1 'polypeptide(L)'
;MKKSIILFGGLLFLTTQSCDVLDKEPLDSISTQQYFANANAQALEQYCNDLYPKLITGHGNPNEYNFGMMETDFQSDDLLPWDANSVAFSQHSISTADNDNWKWENIRACNAFMQDYELSPETEAVKHRYAGEILFFKTLDYFNKVKRFGDVPWYDKVLVPGDEDLYKGRDSRITVVANMIKDIDQAIEWLPKKETTGVYRISKDAALALKARICLFEGTFRRYHNMEGDTELLKAAYEAAGELMKSEYGYSLFQGSKPGKAYYELFIQADYNSNPEIILSKEYDPTVGKGNNLSRQIAVGESPIGLSRDAVEDYLCATTGKPISMCGCEGHSHHTTLIAELKNRDPRLLQTVPTPEAGEYTYYLEGKRPDIGKYTSGSVSTSTGYGVIKYYNPSEYTSSHHIGTLDAPIFRYAEILLIRAEAGACLLYTSDAADE
;
A
#
# COMPACT_ATOMS: atom_id res chain seq x y z
N MET A 1 -87.31 -17.48 -3.61
CA MET A 1 -85.99 -17.74 -2.96
C MET A 1 -85.01 -18.31 -3.98
N LYS A 2 -84.69 -17.68 -5.13
CA LYS A 2 -83.71 -18.19 -6.11
C LYS A 2 -82.90 -17.07 -6.81
N LYS A 3 -82.72 -15.88 -6.21
CA LYS A 3 -81.94 -14.77 -6.87
C LYS A 3 -80.78 -14.21 -5.99
N SER A 4 -80.45 -14.80 -4.83
CA SER A 4 -79.43 -14.26 -3.94
C SER A 4 -78.14 -15.07 -3.85
N ILE A 5 -77.98 -16.15 -4.64
CA ILE A 5 -76.77 -17.04 -4.58
C ILE A 5 -75.74 -16.72 -5.68
N ILE A 6 -76.13 -15.94 -6.72
CA ILE A 6 -75.21 -15.64 -7.84
C ILE A 6 -74.32 -14.43 -7.59
N LEU A 7 -74.65 -13.60 -6.58
CA LEU A 7 -73.84 -12.38 -6.29
C LEU A 7 -72.66 -12.62 -5.35
N PHE A 8 -72.56 -13.79 -4.69
CA PHE A 8 -71.46 -14.11 -3.79
C PHE A 8 -70.33 -14.87 -4.42
N GLY A 9 -70.54 -15.46 -5.61
CA GLY A 9 -69.49 -16.19 -6.37
C GLY A 9 -68.60 -15.29 -7.22
N GLY A 10 -68.99 -14.07 -7.50
CA GLY A 10 -68.24 -13.11 -8.32
C GLY A 10 -67.19 -12.27 -7.55
N LEU A 11 -67.29 -12.23 -6.23
CA LEU A 11 -66.40 -11.39 -5.39
C LEU A 11 -65.17 -12.16 -4.86
N LEU A 12 -65.12 -13.50 -5.04
CA LEU A 12 -64.00 -14.30 -4.52
C LEU A 12 -62.90 -14.57 -5.56
N PHE A 13 -63.08 -14.12 -6.83
CA PHE A 13 -62.10 -14.31 -7.90
C PHE A 13 -61.24 -13.08 -8.22
N LEU A 14 -61.40 -11.96 -7.46
CA LEU A 14 -60.65 -10.72 -7.69
C LEU A 14 -59.51 -10.48 -6.68
N THR A 15 -59.18 -11.45 -5.83
CA THR A 15 -58.16 -11.29 -4.79
C THR A 15 -56.86 -12.05 -5.03
N THR A 16 -56.62 -12.65 -6.19
CA THR A 16 -55.41 -13.46 -6.44
C THR A 16 -54.42 -12.87 -7.46
N GLN A 17 -54.59 -11.60 -7.84
CA GLN A 17 -53.61 -10.92 -8.71
C GLN A 17 -52.99 -9.69 -8.05
N SER A 18 -52.73 -9.72 -6.75
CA SER A 18 -52.18 -8.57 -6.04
C SER A 18 -50.71 -8.70 -5.61
N CYS A 19 -50.01 -9.78 -6.04
CA CYS A 19 -48.61 -9.94 -5.65
C CYS A 19 -47.59 -9.44 -6.66
N ASP A 20 -48.00 -9.21 -7.92
CA ASP A 20 -47.07 -8.76 -8.98
C ASP A 20 -46.92 -7.24 -9.14
N VAL A 21 -47.64 -6.45 -8.34
CA VAL A 21 -47.68 -4.97 -8.47
C VAL A 21 -46.67 -4.29 -7.50
N LEU A 22 -46.12 -5.05 -6.52
CA LEU A 22 -45.23 -4.52 -5.50
C LEU A 22 -43.75 -4.74 -5.80
N ASP A 23 -43.39 -5.63 -6.71
CA ASP A 23 -42.02 -5.82 -7.22
C ASP A 23 -41.74 -4.93 -8.44
N LYS A 24 -41.99 -3.67 -8.33
CA LYS A 24 -41.51 -2.72 -9.35
C LYS A 24 -40.08 -2.38 -9.04
N GLU A 25 -39.19 -2.86 -9.89
CA GLU A 25 -37.83 -2.31 -9.94
C GLU A 25 -37.93 -0.79 -10.13
N PRO A 26 -37.12 0.01 -9.40
CA PRO A 26 -37.10 1.46 -9.58
C PRO A 26 -36.74 1.77 -11.04
N LEU A 27 -37.61 2.44 -11.77
CA LEU A 27 -37.37 2.84 -13.16
C LEU A 27 -36.29 3.92 -13.30
N ASP A 28 -35.90 4.54 -12.21
CA ASP A 28 -34.94 5.66 -12.12
C ASP A 28 -33.55 5.25 -11.65
N SER A 29 -33.32 3.98 -11.31
CA SER A 29 -32.01 3.44 -10.92
C SER A 29 -31.77 2.07 -11.54
N ILE A 30 -30.59 1.90 -12.13
CA ILE A 30 -30.15 0.61 -12.65
C ILE A 30 -29.76 -0.27 -11.46
N SER A 31 -30.33 -1.46 -11.34
CA SER A 31 -29.90 -2.42 -10.30
C SER A 31 -28.46 -2.89 -10.57
N THR A 32 -27.75 -3.36 -9.54
CA THR A 32 -26.38 -3.90 -9.69
C THR A 32 -26.35 -5.03 -10.72
N GLN A 33 -27.35 -5.92 -10.70
CA GLN A 33 -27.46 -7.01 -11.67
C GLN A 33 -27.66 -6.51 -13.09
N GLN A 34 -28.52 -5.51 -13.30
CA GLN A 34 -28.73 -4.91 -14.63
C GLN A 34 -27.45 -4.20 -15.13
N TYR A 35 -26.70 -3.55 -14.23
CA TYR A 35 -25.43 -2.95 -14.56
C TYR A 35 -24.46 -4.01 -15.09
N PHE A 36 -24.22 -5.10 -14.33
CA PHE A 36 -23.27 -6.13 -14.74
C PHE A 36 -23.76 -6.93 -15.97
N ALA A 37 -25.04 -7.20 -16.11
CA ALA A 37 -25.58 -7.88 -17.30
C ALA A 37 -25.37 -7.10 -18.61
N ASN A 38 -25.09 -5.79 -18.52
CA ASN A 38 -24.79 -4.93 -19.67
C ASN A 38 -23.35 -4.38 -19.64
N ALA A 39 -22.53 -4.77 -18.66
CA ALA A 39 -21.18 -4.27 -18.50
C ALA A 39 -20.24 -4.87 -19.55
N ASN A 40 -19.73 -4.03 -20.45
CA ASN A 40 -18.62 -4.37 -21.30
C ASN A 40 -17.27 -4.23 -20.58
N ALA A 41 -16.16 -4.58 -21.24
CA ALA A 41 -14.81 -4.49 -20.69
C ALA A 41 -14.49 -3.12 -20.10
N GLN A 42 -14.91 -2.04 -20.76
CA GLN A 42 -14.69 -0.68 -20.28
C GLN A 42 -15.47 -0.38 -18.99
N ALA A 43 -16.70 -0.87 -18.85
CA ALA A 43 -17.50 -0.70 -17.64
C ALA A 43 -16.89 -1.47 -16.45
N LEU A 44 -16.41 -2.70 -16.68
CA LEU A 44 -15.70 -3.49 -15.67
C LEU A 44 -14.40 -2.78 -15.25
N GLU A 45 -13.66 -2.23 -16.20
CA GLU A 45 -12.45 -1.45 -15.95
C GLU A 45 -12.73 -0.20 -15.09
N GLN A 46 -13.77 0.56 -15.45
CA GLN A 46 -14.15 1.76 -14.71
C GLN A 46 -14.54 1.45 -13.27
N TYR A 47 -15.19 0.32 -13.02
CA TYR A 47 -15.49 -0.13 -11.66
C TYR A 47 -14.20 -0.37 -10.85
N CYS A 48 -13.21 -1.06 -11.44
CA CYS A 48 -11.91 -1.25 -10.80
C CYS A 48 -11.19 0.08 -10.58
N ASN A 49 -11.23 1.00 -11.56
CA ASN A 49 -10.55 2.29 -11.49
C ASN A 49 -11.00 3.16 -10.32
N ASP A 50 -12.24 3.01 -9.84
CA ASP A 50 -12.74 3.71 -8.65
C ASP A 50 -12.02 3.31 -7.35
N LEU A 51 -11.46 2.09 -7.28
CA LEU A 51 -10.75 1.59 -6.11
C LEU A 51 -9.29 2.02 -6.03
N TYR A 52 -8.63 2.32 -7.17
CA TYR A 52 -7.23 2.74 -7.18
C TYR A 52 -6.95 3.96 -6.29
N PRO A 53 -7.66 5.10 -6.43
CA PRO A 53 -7.38 6.26 -5.58
C PRO A 53 -7.75 6.03 -4.11
N LYS A 54 -8.64 5.10 -3.81
CA LYS A 54 -9.11 4.80 -2.45
C LYS A 54 -8.16 3.88 -1.68
N LEU A 55 -7.47 2.97 -2.36
CA LEU A 55 -6.68 1.91 -1.73
C LEU A 55 -5.18 1.98 -2.04
N ILE A 56 -4.77 2.69 -3.10
CA ILE A 56 -3.36 2.93 -3.42
C ILE A 56 -3.01 4.37 -3.04
N THR A 57 -2.40 4.54 -1.85
CA THR A 57 -2.12 5.85 -1.25
C THR A 57 -1.11 6.67 -2.07
N GLY A 58 0.04 6.11 -2.43
CA GLY A 58 1.11 6.82 -3.14
C GLY A 58 1.63 8.04 -2.36
N HIS A 59 1.89 9.14 -3.07
CA HIS A 59 2.42 10.40 -2.51
C HIS A 59 1.34 11.35 -1.95
N GLY A 60 0.16 10.81 -1.66
CA GLY A 60 -0.94 11.59 -1.09
C GLY A 60 -1.81 12.31 -2.11
N ASN A 61 -2.70 13.13 -1.59
CA ASN A 61 -3.63 13.95 -2.36
C ASN A 61 -3.01 15.32 -2.64
N PRO A 62 -3.05 15.85 -3.85
CA PRO A 62 -2.49 17.16 -4.18
C PRO A 62 -3.16 18.31 -3.39
N ASN A 63 -4.39 18.14 -2.92
CA ASN A 63 -5.10 19.17 -2.15
C ASN A 63 -4.82 19.14 -0.65
N GLU A 64 -3.96 18.24 -0.19
CA GLU A 64 -3.61 18.06 1.21
C GLU A 64 -2.11 18.26 1.42
N TYR A 65 -1.74 18.81 2.56
CA TYR A 65 -0.34 18.96 2.98
C TYR A 65 0.12 17.69 3.71
N ASN A 66 0.07 16.55 3.02
CA ASN A 66 0.48 15.28 3.57
C ASN A 66 1.63 14.65 2.78
N PHE A 67 2.31 13.69 3.40
CA PHE A 67 3.42 12.95 2.81
C PHE A 67 2.98 11.61 2.18
N GLY A 68 1.68 11.36 2.14
CA GLY A 68 1.13 10.13 1.58
C GLY A 68 1.67 8.87 2.28
N MET A 69 2.22 7.94 1.50
CA MET A 69 2.73 6.68 2.05
C MET A 69 3.89 6.86 3.04
N MET A 70 4.65 7.97 2.99
CA MET A 70 5.70 8.24 3.96
C MET A 70 5.17 8.49 5.38
N GLU A 71 3.88 8.84 5.54
CA GLU A 71 3.28 9.04 6.86
C GLU A 71 3.19 7.76 7.68
N THR A 72 3.27 6.60 7.03
CA THR A 72 3.35 5.33 7.76
C THR A 72 4.65 5.18 8.53
N ASP A 73 5.73 5.79 8.05
CA ASP A 73 7.03 5.77 8.72
C ASP A 73 7.06 6.66 9.97
N PHE A 74 6.12 7.62 10.10
CA PHE A 74 5.94 8.41 11.34
C PHE A 74 5.43 7.57 12.52
N GLN A 75 4.94 6.37 12.27
CA GLN A 75 4.49 5.42 13.29
C GLN A 75 5.61 4.44 13.70
N SER A 76 6.80 4.56 13.10
CA SER A 76 7.99 3.79 13.42
C SER A 76 9.00 4.63 14.22
N ASP A 77 10.14 4.05 14.50
CA ASP A 77 11.30 4.68 15.09
C ASP A 77 12.28 5.29 14.04
N ASP A 78 11.94 5.22 12.75
CA ASP A 78 12.81 5.64 11.64
C ASP A 78 12.67 7.11 11.28
N LEU A 79 11.43 7.60 11.17
CA LEU A 79 11.11 8.93 10.65
C LEU A 79 10.25 9.74 11.63
N LEU A 80 10.79 10.86 12.10
CA LEU A 80 10.16 11.70 13.11
C LEU A 80 9.55 12.95 12.47
N PRO A 81 8.22 13.16 12.56
CA PRO A 81 7.59 14.42 12.22
C PRO A 81 7.84 15.48 13.31
N TRP A 82 7.48 16.73 13.03
CA TRP A 82 7.57 17.82 14.01
C TRP A 82 6.71 17.56 15.24
N ASP A 83 5.48 17.14 15.04
CA ASP A 83 4.59 16.79 16.13
C ASP A 83 4.74 15.30 16.48
N ALA A 84 4.80 15.00 17.76
CA ALA A 84 4.96 13.63 18.24
C ALA A 84 3.83 12.72 17.74
N ASN A 85 4.19 11.61 17.07
CA ASN A 85 3.22 10.60 16.67
C ASN A 85 2.84 9.73 17.87
N SER A 86 1.55 9.64 18.20
CA SER A 86 1.08 8.90 19.37
C SER A 86 1.39 7.39 19.32
N VAL A 87 1.48 6.80 18.14
CA VAL A 87 1.84 5.38 17.96
C VAL A 87 3.32 5.17 18.24
N ALA A 88 4.19 5.94 17.60
CA ALA A 88 5.65 5.86 17.80
C ALA A 88 6.06 6.08 19.25
N PHE A 89 5.38 6.96 19.96
CA PHE A 89 5.64 7.25 21.38
C PHE A 89 4.83 6.41 22.36
N SER A 90 4.17 5.35 21.90
CA SER A 90 3.35 4.45 22.74
C SER A 90 2.26 5.17 23.54
N GLN A 91 1.74 6.29 23.03
CA GLN A 91 0.69 7.10 23.65
C GLN A 91 -0.66 6.95 22.93
N HIS A 92 -0.73 6.05 21.96
CA HIS A 92 -1.96 5.82 21.23
C HIS A 92 -3.02 5.18 22.15
N SER A 93 -4.19 5.79 22.21
CA SER A 93 -5.36 5.24 22.90
C SER A 93 -6.44 4.89 21.87
N ILE A 94 -6.96 3.67 21.97
CA ILE A 94 -8.10 3.26 21.16
C ILE A 94 -9.36 3.94 21.71
N SER A 95 -9.98 4.79 20.91
CA SER A 95 -11.26 5.42 21.24
C SER A 95 -12.37 4.94 20.32
N THR A 96 -13.60 4.99 20.80
CA THR A 96 -14.79 4.71 19.99
C THR A 96 -15.02 5.75 18.87
N ALA A 97 -14.31 6.88 18.91
CA ALA A 97 -14.34 7.93 17.91
C ALA A 97 -13.37 7.69 16.74
N ASP A 98 -12.45 6.71 16.84
CA ASP A 98 -11.50 6.38 15.78
C ASP A 98 -12.17 5.50 14.69
N ASN A 99 -13.24 6.04 14.11
CA ASN A 99 -14.04 5.33 13.11
C ASN A 99 -13.46 5.42 11.69
N ASP A 100 -12.46 6.30 11.44
CA ASP A 100 -12.01 6.59 10.09
C ASP A 100 -11.34 5.41 9.37
N ASN A 101 -10.80 4.45 10.11
CA ASN A 101 -10.21 3.25 9.54
C ASN A 101 -11.11 2.02 9.61
N TRP A 102 -12.26 2.11 10.32
CA TRP A 102 -13.27 1.05 10.42
C TRP A 102 -14.36 1.22 9.35
N LYS A 103 -13.93 1.48 8.10
CA LYS A 103 -14.81 1.66 6.95
C LYS A 103 -14.88 0.37 6.14
N TRP A 104 -16.07 0.04 5.65
CA TRP A 104 -16.35 -1.22 4.97
C TRP A 104 -16.85 -1.05 3.54
N GLU A 105 -16.95 0.18 3.05
CA GLU A 105 -17.49 0.52 1.74
C GLU A 105 -16.71 -0.12 0.60
N ASN A 106 -15.37 -0.15 0.71
CA ASN A 106 -14.52 -0.78 -0.32
C ASN A 106 -14.71 -2.29 -0.35
N ILE A 107 -14.76 -2.95 0.83
CA ILE A 107 -15.06 -4.39 0.93
C ILE A 107 -16.44 -4.69 0.34
N ARG A 108 -17.46 -3.86 0.67
CA ARG A 108 -18.79 -4.00 0.10
C ARG A 108 -18.78 -3.85 -1.42
N ALA A 109 -18.05 -2.86 -1.97
CA ALA A 109 -17.90 -2.67 -3.42
C ALA A 109 -17.22 -3.89 -4.06
N CYS A 110 -16.15 -4.42 -3.46
CA CYS A 110 -15.50 -5.63 -3.95
C CYS A 110 -16.47 -6.82 -3.95
N ASN A 111 -17.22 -7.02 -2.86
CA ASN A 111 -18.19 -8.11 -2.79
C ASN A 111 -19.33 -7.95 -3.80
N ALA A 112 -19.80 -6.72 -4.06
CA ALA A 112 -20.83 -6.45 -5.06
C ALA A 112 -20.35 -6.79 -6.47
N PHE A 113 -19.10 -6.47 -6.80
CA PHE A 113 -18.50 -6.89 -8.07
C PHE A 113 -18.43 -8.41 -8.16
N MET A 114 -17.86 -9.07 -7.15
CA MET A 114 -17.68 -10.52 -7.14
C MET A 114 -18.99 -11.31 -7.18
N GLN A 115 -20.08 -10.71 -6.71
CA GLN A 115 -21.41 -11.34 -6.74
C GLN A 115 -21.99 -11.40 -8.16
N ASP A 116 -21.78 -10.36 -8.98
CA ASP A 116 -22.53 -10.17 -10.22
C ASP A 116 -21.65 -10.10 -11.50
N TYR A 117 -20.30 -10.11 -11.40
CA TYR A 117 -19.40 -9.94 -12.56
C TYR A 117 -19.60 -11.02 -13.65
N GLU A 118 -19.99 -12.20 -13.26
CA GLU A 118 -20.29 -13.32 -14.18
C GLU A 118 -21.43 -13.01 -15.16
N LEU A 119 -22.34 -12.09 -14.80
CA LEU A 119 -23.45 -11.66 -15.64
C LEU A 119 -22.98 -10.86 -16.87
N SER A 120 -21.75 -10.34 -16.85
CA SER A 120 -21.20 -9.59 -17.99
C SER A 120 -21.13 -10.46 -19.26
N PRO A 121 -21.50 -9.91 -20.43
CA PRO A 121 -21.43 -10.62 -21.70
C PRO A 121 -19.99 -10.83 -22.22
N GLU A 122 -19.01 -10.30 -21.50
CA GLU A 122 -17.60 -10.41 -21.88
C GLU A 122 -17.06 -11.83 -21.74
N THR A 123 -15.92 -12.08 -22.40
CA THR A 123 -15.21 -13.37 -22.31
C THR A 123 -14.73 -13.63 -20.88
N GLU A 124 -14.59 -14.91 -20.51
CA GLU A 124 -14.06 -15.31 -19.21
C GLU A 124 -12.71 -14.65 -18.90
N ALA A 125 -11.81 -14.55 -19.89
CA ALA A 125 -10.51 -13.92 -19.71
C ALA A 125 -10.63 -12.43 -19.34
N VAL A 126 -11.59 -11.70 -19.88
CA VAL A 126 -11.86 -10.30 -19.56
C VAL A 126 -12.48 -10.18 -18.16
N LYS A 127 -13.48 -10.99 -17.87
CA LYS A 127 -14.14 -11.04 -16.55
C LYS A 127 -13.15 -11.38 -15.45
N HIS A 128 -12.35 -12.42 -15.62
CA HIS A 128 -11.34 -12.87 -14.67
C HIS A 128 -10.25 -11.81 -14.44
N ARG A 129 -9.81 -11.10 -15.48
CA ARG A 129 -8.84 -10.01 -15.32
C ARG A 129 -9.33 -8.98 -14.32
N TYR A 130 -10.54 -8.47 -14.47
CA TYR A 130 -11.08 -7.45 -13.57
C TYR A 130 -11.48 -7.99 -12.20
N ALA A 131 -12.01 -9.22 -12.15
CA ALA A 131 -12.26 -9.90 -10.89
C ALA A 131 -10.96 -10.14 -10.10
N GLY A 132 -9.85 -10.44 -10.76
CA GLY A 132 -8.53 -10.51 -10.14
C GLY A 132 -8.06 -9.18 -9.52
N GLU A 133 -8.32 -8.06 -10.19
CA GLU A 133 -8.04 -6.72 -9.61
C GLU A 133 -8.90 -6.46 -8.36
N ILE A 134 -10.17 -6.84 -8.39
CA ILE A 134 -11.08 -6.69 -7.24
C ILE A 134 -10.63 -7.56 -6.06
N LEU A 135 -10.21 -8.80 -6.29
CA LEU A 135 -9.68 -9.68 -5.23
C LEU A 135 -8.38 -9.13 -4.64
N PHE A 136 -7.51 -8.54 -5.47
CA PHE A 136 -6.33 -7.83 -4.98
C PHE A 136 -6.71 -6.68 -4.05
N PHE A 137 -7.65 -5.81 -4.45
CA PHE A 137 -8.10 -4.69 -3.64
C PHE A 137 -8.78 -5.13 -2.33
N LYS A 138 -9.64 -6.15 -2.39
CA LYS A 138 -10.26 -6.73 -1.21
C LYS A 138 -9.21 -7.25 -0.23
N THR A 139 -8.22 -7.99 -0.74
CA THR A 139 -7.10 -8.50 0.07
C THR A 139 -6.29 -7.36 0.68
N LEU A 140 -5.97 -6.32 -0.07
CA LEU A 140 -5.21 -5.16 0.41
C LEU A 140 -5.95 -4.41 1.52
N ASP A 141 -7.28 -4.19 1.36
CA ASP A 141 -8.08 -3.51 2.37
C ASP A 141 -8.21 -4.34 3.65
N TYR A 142 -8.43 -5.66 3.53
CA TYR A 142 -8.39 -6.56 4.69
C TYR A 142 -7.02 -6.59 5.37
N PHE A 143 -5.93 -6.60 4.61
CA PHE A 143 -4.59 -6.55 5.19
C PHE A 143 -4.38 -5.27 6.01
N ASN A 144 -4.81 -4.12 5.50
CA ASN A 144 -4.75 -2.87 6.25
C ASN A 144 -5.59 -2.92 7.54
N LYS A 145 -6.75 -3.56 7.52
CA LYS A 145 -7.60 -3.75 8.70
C LYS A 145 -6.97 -4.71 9.71
N VAL A 146 -6.42 -5.85 9.26
CA VAL A 146 -5.75 -6.82 10.15
C VAL A 146 -4.52 -6.21 10.82
N LYS A 147 -3.70 -5.45 10.08
CA LYS A 147 -2.55 -4.75 10.66
C LYS A 147 -2.96 -3.80 11.79
N ARG A 148 -4.08 -3.10 11.64
CA ARG A 148 -4.52 -2.07 12.59
C ARG A 148 -5.35 -2.61 13.73
N PHE A 149 -6.25 -3.56 13.48
CA PHE A 149 -7.28 -4.01 14.42
C PHE A 149 -7.11 -5.44 14.90
N GLY A 150 -6.22 -6.23 14.31
CA GLY A 150 -6.10 -7.65 14.59
C GLY A 150 -7.29 -8.42 14.01
N ASP A 151 -8.14 -8.96 14.89
CA ASP A 151 -9.37 -9.65 14.52
C ASP A 151 -10.38 -8.67 13.92
N VAL A 152 -10.98 -9.04 12.78
CA VAL A 152 -12.00 -8.26 12.07
C VAL A 152 -13.05 -9.18 11.45
N PRO A 153 -14.30 -8.75 11.27
CA PRO A 153 -15.29 -9.60 10.62
C PRO A 153 -14.95 -9.80 9.13
N TRP A 154 -14.99 -11.04 8.66
CA TRP A 154 -14.83 -11.38 7.26
C TRP A 154 -16.17 -11.38 6.54
N TYR A 155 -16.27 -10.63 5.45
CA TYR A 155 -17.45 -10.59 4.59
C TYR A 155 -17.09 -10.99 3.17
N ASP A 156 -17.80 -11.98 2.66
CA ASP A 156 -17.66 -12.51 1.28
C ASP A 156 -18.90 -12.28 0.41
N LYS A 157 -19.89 -11.57 0.95
CA LYS A 157 -21.16 -11.23 0.30
C LYS A 157 -21.56 -9.78 0.55
N VAL A 158 -22.50 -9.30 -0.25
CA VAL A 158 -23.13 -8.00 0.01
C VAL A 158 -24.17 -8.17 1.12
N LEU A 159 -23.97 -7.48 2.23
CA LEU A 159 -24.93 -7.47 3.34
C LEU A 159 -26.09 -6.52 3.05
N VAL A 160 -27.31 -6.97 3.36
CA VAL A 160 -28.54 -6.20 3.24
C VAL A 160 -29.19 -5.99 4.61
N PRO A 161 -30.07 -4.98 4.78
CA PRO A 161 -30.79 -4.76 6.01
C PRO A 161 -31.54 -6.03 6.45
N GLY A 162 -31.28 -6.47 7.68
CA GLY A 162 -31.85 -7.71 8.24
C GLY A 162 -30.92 -8.92 8.22
N ASP A 163 -29.77 -8.85 7.55
CA ASP A 163 -28.75 -9.91 7.65
C ASP A 163 -28.21 -10.00 9.09
N GLU A 164 -28.16 -11.20 9.65
CA GLU A 164 -27.57 -11.45 10.96
C GLU A 164 -26.07 -11.14 11.00
N ASP A 165 -25.38 -11.32 9.89
CA ASP A 165 -23.95 -11.02 9.72
C ASP A 165 -23.62 -9.53 9.92
N LEU A 166 -24.60 -8.61 9.85
CA LEU A 166 -24.39 -7.20 10.21
C LEU A 166 -23.96 -7.00 11.67
N TYR A 167 -24.33 -7.93 12.52
CA TYR A 167 -24.12 -7.87 13.97
C TYR A 167 -23.16 -8.94 14.49
N LYS A 168 -22.51 -9.70 13.57
CA LYS A 168 -21.56 -10.73 13.99
C LYS A 168 -20.33 -10.12 14.66
N GLY A 169 -19.70 -10.89 15.54
CA GLY A 169 -18.43 -10.56 16.15
C GLY A 169 -17.29 -10.53 15.13
N ARG A 170 -16.08 -10.23 15.59
CA ARG A 170 -14.86 -10.30 14.79
C ARG A 170 -14.49 -11.77 14.57
N ASP A 171 -14.15 -12.11 13.36
CA ASP A 171 -13.50 -13.38 13.04
C ASP A 171 -12.04 -13.32 13.45
N SER A 172 -11.46 -14.46 13.81
CA SER A 172 -10.05 -14.51 14.22
C SER A 172 -9.13 -14.07 13.08
N ARG A 173 -8.05 -13.40 13.43
CA ARG A 173 -6.96 -13.05 12.50
C ARG A 173 -6.53 -14.23 11.63
N ILE A 174 -6.43 -15.42 12.22
CA ILE A 174 -6.06 -16.65 11.51
C ILE A 174 -7.06 -16.94 10.37
N THR A 175 -8.36 -16.87 10.65
CA THR A 175 -9.42 -17.08 9.67
C THR A 175 -9.42 -16.02 8.58
N VAL A 176 -9.29 -14.75 8.97
CA VAL A 176 -9.27 -13.63 8.01
C VAL A 176 -8.09 -13.75 7.06
N VAL A 177 -6.89 -14.00 7.58
CA VAL A 177 -5.68 -14.15 6.74
C VAL A 177 -5.78 -15.38 5.83
N ALA A 178 -6.34 -16.49 6.29
CA ALA A 178 -6.55 -17.66 5.44
C ALA A 178 -7.45 -17.33 4.23
N ASN A 179 -8.52 -16.57 4.45
CA ASN A 179 -9.38 -16.09 3.37
C ASN A 179 -8.68 -15.09 2.45
N MET A 180 -7.87 -14.17 3.01
CA MET A 180 -7.06 -13.25 2.21
C MET A 180 -6.09 -14.00 1.28
N ILE A 181 -5.44 -15.06 1.79
CA ILE A 181 -4.53 -15.89 0.97
C ILE A 181 -5.28 -16.60 -0.15
N LYS A 182 -6.48 -17.11 0.12
CA LYS A 182 -7.34 -17.71 -0.91
C LYS A 182 -7.72 -16.70 -2.00
N ASP A 183 -8.14 -15.50 -1.61
CA ASP A 183 -8.53 -14.44 -2.55
C ASP A 183 -7.33 -13.98 -3.41
N ILE A 184 -6.15 -13.79 -2.80
CA ILE A 184 -4.97 -13.35 -3.54
C ILE A 184 -4.41 -14.46 -4.45
N ASP A 185 -4.52 -15.72 -4.08
CA ASP A 185 -4.14 -16.85 -4.93
C ASP A 185 -5.02 -16.93 -6.17
N GLN A 186 -6.30 -16.70 -6.03
CA GLN A 186 -7.21 -16.61 -7.16
C GLN A 186 -6.90 -15.40 -8.06
N ALA A 187 -6.55 -14.27 -7.47
CA ALA A 187 -6.10 -13.09 -8.23
C ALA A 187 -4.82 -13.38 -9.02
N ILE A 188 -3.84 -14.09 -8.43
CA ILE A 188 -2.60 -14.50 -9.10
C ILE A 188 -2.88 -15.42 -10.31
N GLU A 189 -3.89 -16.29 -10.21
CA GLU A 189 -4.29 -17.15 -11.32
C GLU A 189 -4.93 -16.35 -12.47
N TRP A 190 -5.78 -15.39 -12.16
CA TRP A 190 -6.60 -14.67 -13.14
C TRP A 190 -5.93 -13.46 -13.77
N LEU A 191 -5.03 -12.81 -13.05
CA LEU A 191 -4.38 -11.60 -13.52
C LEU A 191 -3.31 -11.87 -14.59
N PRO A 192 -3.24 -11.04 -15.63
CA PRO A 192 -2.13 -11.06 -16.58
C PRO A 192 -0.83 -10.54 -15.93
N LYS A 193 0.32 -10.93 -16.51
CA LYS A 193 1.63 -10.41 -16.10
C LYS A 193 1.77 -8.90 -16.40
N LYS A 194 2.69 -8.23 -15.70
CA LYS A 194 2.99 -6.80 -15.87
C LYS A 194 3.33 -6.40 -17.32
N GLU A 195 3.97 -7.26 -18.09
CA GLU A 195 4.25 -7.04 -19.50
C GLU A 195 3.00 -6.67 -20.32
N THR A 196 1.83 -7.15 -19.91
CA THR A 196 0.55 -6.86 -20.56
C THR A 196 -0.14 -5.63 -20.00
N THR A 197 -0.03 -5.39 -18.66
CA THR A 197 -0.80 -4.34 -17.97
C THR A 197 -0.06 -3.02 -17.85
N GLY A 198 1.27 -3.05 -17.91
CA GLY A 198 2.13 -1.94 -17.52
C GLY A 198 2.32 -1.86 -15.99
N VAL A 199 3.13 -0.89 -15.56
CA VAL A 199 3.53 -0.71 -14.16
C VAL A 199 2.49 0.03 -13.31
N TYR A 200 1.52 0.69 -13.93
CA TYR A 200 0.50 1.50 -13.24
C TYR A 200 -0.81 0.76 -13.01
N ARG A 201 -0.89 -0.50 -13.42
CA ARG A 201 -2.08 -1.31 -13.23
C ARG A 201 -1.76 -2.61 -12.50
N ILE A 202 -2.69 -3.06 -11.66
CA ILE A 202 -2.56 -4.33 -10.93
C ILE A 202 -2.36 -5.47 -11.93
N SER A 203 -1.35 -6.28 -11.65
CA SER A 203 -0.91 -7.42 -12.45
C SER A 203 -0.71 -8.64 -11.55
N LYS A 204 -0.50 -9.80 -12.15
CA LYS A 204 -0.07 -11.01 -11.46
C LYS A 204 1.17 -10.76 -10.59
N ASP A 205 2.11 -9.96 -11.10
CA ASP A 205 3.34 -9.61 -10.42
C ASP A 205 3.06 -8.81 -9.14
N ALA A 206 2.16 -7.83 -9.21
CA ALA A 206 1.72 -7.05 -8.05
C ALA A 206 0.98 -7.93 -7.01
N ALA A 207 0.17 -8.88 -7.47
CA ALA A 207 -0.53 -9.82 -6.59
C ALA A 207 0.45 -10.78 -5.88
N LEU A 208 1.48 -11.28 -6.57
CA LEU A 208 2.57 -12.05 -5.96
C LEU A 208 3.34 -11.23 -4.92
N ALA A 209 3.64 -9.96 -5.22
CA ALA A 209 4.31 -9.06 -4.29
C ALA A 209 3.46 -8.80 -3.04
N LEU A 210 2.16 -8.57 -3.20
CA LEU A 210 1.23 -8.41 -2.08
C LEU A 210 1.14 -9.68 -1.24
N LYS A 211 1.03 -10.86 -1.87
CA LYS A 211 1.05 -12.15 -1.17
C LYS A 211 2.32 -12.32 -0.36
N ALA A 212 3.48 -12.06 -0.95
CA ALA A 212 4.77 -12.17 -0.27
C ALA A 212 4.83 -11.26 0.97
N ARG A 213 4.40 -9.99 0.83
CA ARG A 213 4.34 -9.02 1.94
C ARG A 213 3.40 -9.46 3.06
N ILE A 214 2.18 -9.90 2.73
CA ILE A 214 1.20 -10.38 3.71
C ILE A 214 1.74 -11.60 4.46
N CYS A 215 2.26 -12.57 3.73
CA CYS A 215 2.73 -13.82 4.31
C CYS A 215 3.96 -13.61 5.20
N LEU A 216 4.91 -12.72 4.83
CA LEU A 216 6.02 -12.36 5.70
C LEU A 216 5.52 -11.67 6.97
N PHE A 217 4.71 -10.62 6.82
CA PHE A 217 4.19 -9.86 7.96
C PHE A 217 3.44 -10.75 8.95
N GLU A 218 2.51 -11.55 8.46
CA GLU A 218 1.70 -12.42 9.32
C GLU A 218 2.51 -13.59 9.88
N GLY A 219 3.41 -14.16 9.10
CA GLY A 219 4.28 -15.25 9.55
C GLY A 219 5.21 -14.82 10.68
N THR A 220 5.87 -13.66 10.54
CA THR A 220 6.71 -13.09 11.60
C THR A 220 5.87 -12.66 12.80
N PHE A 221 4.73 -12.03 12.61
CA PHE A 221 3.81 -11.67 13.68
C PHE A 221 3.42 -12.91 14.50
N ARG A 222 2.98 -13.99 13.86
CA ARG A 222 2.60 -15.22 14.56
C ARG A 222 3.76 -15.83 15.33
N ARG A 223 4.96 -15.84 14.74
CA ARG A 223 6.17 -16.35 15.38
C ARG A 223 6.49 -15.59 16.66
N TYR A 224 6.55 -14.25 16.59
CA TYR A 224 6.86 -13.41 17.76
C TYR A 224 5.77 -13.44 18.84
N HIS A 225 4.53 -13.75 18.47
CA HIS A 225 3.41 -13.88 19.41
C HIS A 225 3.05 -15.33 19.78
N ASN A 226 3.91 -16.32 19.40
CA ASN A 226 3.69 -17.74 19.68
C ASN A 226 2.33 -18.25 19.20
N MET A 227 1.90 -17.83 18.03
CA MET A 227 0.68 -18.28 17.36
C MET A 227 1.01 -19.38 16.36
N GLU A 228 0.04 -20.27 16.09
CA GLU A 228 0.19 -21.35 15.12
C GLU A 228 0.18 -20.87 13.64
N GLY A 229 0.77 -21.69 12.75
CA GLY A 229 0.74 -21.48 11.30
C GLY A 229 1.72 -20.40 10.80
N ASP A 230 2.74 -20.06 11.58
CA ASP A 230 3.80 -19.12 11.20
C ASP A 230 4.69 -19.67 10.09
N THR A 231 5.08 -20.94 10.21
CA THR A 231 6.00 -21.60 9.28
C THR A 231 5.42 -21.74 7.87
N GLU A 232 4.15 -22.08 7.72
CA GLU A 232 3.46 -22.19 6.44
C GLU A 232 3.38 -20.82 5.75
N LEU A 233 3.13 -19.74 6.50
CA LEU A 233 3.10 -18.39 5.96
C LEU A 233 4.49 -17.91 5.54
N LEU A 234 5.52 -18.15 6.35
CA LEU A 234 6.90 -17.80 5.99
C LEU A 234 7.36 -18.57 4.74
N LYS A 235 6.97 -19.85 4.60
CA LYS A 235 7.21 -20.62 3.39
C LYS A 235 6.48 -20.01 2.19
N ALA A 236 5.20 -19.63 2.33
CA ALA A 236 4.44 -18.98 1.27
C ALA A 236 5.07 -17.63 0.86
N ALA A 237 5.59 -16.85 1.82
CA ALA A 237 6.31 -15.61 1.53
C ALA A 237 7.59 -15.89 0.73
N TYR A 238 8.37 -16.87 1.15
CA TYR A 238 9.61 -17.29 0.47
C TYR A 238 9.34 -17.76 -0.95
N GLU A 239 8.30 -18.55 -1.17
CA GLU A 239 7.91 -19.08 -2.48
C GLU A 239 7.38 -17.98 -3.40
N ALA A 240 6.48 -17.11 -2.94
CA ALA A 240 5.92 -16.01 -3.73
C ALA A 240 7.01 -15.00 -4.14
N ALA A 241 7.92 -14.65 -3.21
CA ALA A 241 9.07 -13.83 -3.54
C ALA A 241 10.00 -14.53 -4.54
N GLY A 242 10.24 -15.83 -4.35
CA GLY A 242 11.04 -16.65 -5.26
C GLY A 242 10.48 -16.76 -6.67
N GLU A 243 9.16 -16.74 -6.80
CA GLU A 243 8.51 -16.72 -8.12
C GLU A 243 8.89 -15.46 -8.90
N LEU A 244 8.80 -14.27 -8.28
CA LEU A 244 9.17 -12.99 -8.89
C LEU A 244 10.67 -12.86 -9.20
N MET A 245 11.51 -13.68 -8.57
CA MET A 245 12.97 -13.71 -8.83
C MET A 245 13.35 -14.54 -10.04
N LYS A 246 12.43 -15.28 -10.66
CA LYS A 246 12.71 -16.03 -11.87
C LYS A 246 13.00 -15.10 -13.03
N SER A 247 13.92 -15.50 -13.90
CA SER A 247 14.39 -14.70 -15.04
C SER A 247 13.28 -14.29 -16.00
N GLU A 248 12.19 -15.06 -16.06
CA GLU A 248 11.04 -14.78 -16.91
C GLU A 248 10.23 -13.52 -16.53
N TYR A 249 10.43 -12.98 -15.30
CA TYR A 249 9.84 -11.73 -14.88
C TYR A 249 10.70 -10.51 -15.18
N GLY A 250 11.99 -10.70 -15.50
CA GLY A 250 12.89 -9.64 -15.98
C GLY A 250 13.24 -8.56 -14.95
N TYR A 251 12.96 -8.78 -13.64
CA TYR A 251 13.26 -7.79 -12.60
C TYR A 251 14.75 -7.74 -12.27
N SER A 252 15.23 -6.53 -12.04
CA SER A 252 16.59 -6.27 -11.52
C SER A 252 16.61 -4.97 -10.73
N LEU A 253 17.62 -4.78 -9.89
CA LEU A 253 17.81 -3.51 -9.21
C LEU A 253 18.16 -2.39 -10.20
N PHE A 254 17.58 -1.23 -10.01
CA PHE A 254 17.84 -0.04 -10.82
C PHE A 254 19.28 0.43 -10.63
N GLN A 255 20.00 0.67 -11.75
CA GLN A 255 21.42 1.01 -11.71
C GLN A 255 21.68 2.53 -11.77
N GLY A 256 20.65 3.32 -12.08
CA GLY A 256 20.77 4.77 -12.23
C GLY A 256 21.58 5.20 -13.45
N SER A 257 21.68 6.51 -13.61
CA SER A 257 22.47 7.14 -14.71
C SER A 257 23.92 7.42 -14.30
N LYS A 258 24.19 7.52 -13.00
CA LYS A 258 25.51 7.84 -12.45
C LYS A 258 25.89 6.88 -11.31
N PRO A 259 27.17 6.44 -11.26
CA PRO A 259 27.66 5.65 -10.15
C PRO A 259 27.40 6.32 -8.79
N GLY A 260 26.89 5.54 -7.83
CA GLY A 260 26.62 6.02 -6.47
C GLY A 260 25.39 6.91 -6.32
N LYS A 261 24.54 7.05 -7.35
CA LYS A 261 23.30 7.85 -7.29
C LYS A 261 22.03 7.07 -7.64
N ALA A 262 22.17 5.80 -7.96
CA ALA A 262 21.04 4.96 -8.39
C ALA A 262 19.88 4.97 -7.37
N TYR A 263 20.19 4.92 -6.08
CA TYR A 263 19.17 4.90 -5.04
C TYR A 263 18.41 6.22 -4.95
N TYR A 264 19.06 7.38 -5.07
CA TYR A 264 18.40 8.68 -5.14
C TYR A 264 17.59 8.83 -6.44
N GLU A 265 18.21 8.53 -7.58
CA GLU A 265 17.57 8.64 -8.90
C GLU A 265 16.34 7.74 -9.03
N LEU A 266 16.30 6.60 -8.33
CA LEU A 266 15.15 5.71 -8.28
C LEU A 266 13.89 6.44 -7.78
N PHE A 267 14.02 7.31 -6.80
CA PHE A 267 12.89 7.94 -6.11
C PHE A 267 12.48 9.31 -6.66
N ILE A 268 13.13 9.77 -7.72
CA ILE A 268 12.80 11.07 -8.34
C ILE A 268 12.35 10.94 -9.80
N GLN A 269 11.80 9.80 -10.18
CA GLN A 269 11.29 9.55 -11.53
C GLN A 269 9.83 9.95 -11.65
N ALA A 270 9.50 10.60 -12.77
CA ALA A 270 8.14 10.94 -13.17
C ALA A 270 7.52 9.88 -14.11
N ASP A 271 8.25 8.82 -14.44
CA ASP A 271 7.78 7.69 -15.24
C ASP A 271 8.59 6.44 -14.89
N TYR A 272 7.88 5.41 -14.44
CA TYR A 272 8.47 4.11 -14.12
C TYR A 272 8.27 3.02 -15.18
N ASN A 273 7.71 3.31 -16.34
CA ASN A 273 7.39 2.29 -17.35
C ASN A 273 8.61 1.45 -17.77
N SER A 274 9.78 2.06 -17.88
CA SER A 274 11.02 1.37 -18.26
C SER A 274 11.91 0.96 -17.08
N ASN A 275 11.48 1.20 -15.83
CA ASN A 275 12.29 0.91 -14.66
C ASN A 275 12.21 -0.59 -14.32
N PRO A 276 13.35 -1.34 -14.34
CA PRO A 276 13.33 -2.78 -14.12
C PRO A 276 13.09 -3.19 -12.66
N GLU A 277 13.15 -2.24 -11.72
CA GLU A 277 12.95 -2.52 -10.30
C GLU A 277 11.49 -2.40 -9.87
N ILE A 278 10.67 -1.63 -10.60
CA ILE A 278 9.30 -1.32 -10.19
C ILE A 278 8.33 -2.40 -10.63
N ILE A 279 7.55 -2.91 -9.66
CA ILE A 279 6.51 -3.92 -9.88
C ILE A 279 5.15 -3.25 -10.04
N LEU A 280 4.81 -2.33 -9.14
CA LEU A 280 3.60 -1.51 -9.20
C LEU A 280 3.92 -0.09 -8.76
N SER A 281 3.41 0.89 -9.48
CA SER A 281 3.53 2.31 -9.18
C SER A 281 2.19 3.03 -9.30
N LYS A 282 2.08 4.17 -8.63
CA LYS A 282 0.98 5.13 -8.84
C LYS A 282 1.50 6.30 -9.64
N GLU A 283 0.85 6.56 -10.78
CA GLU A 283 1.16 7.66 -11.69
C GLU A 283 0.65 9.00 -11.17
N TYR A 284 1.40 10.06 -11.42
CA TYR A 284 1.02 11.44 -11.15
C TYR A 284 1.18 12.32 -12.38
N ASP A 285 0.09 12.93 -12.82
CA ASP A 285 0.02 13.86 -13.95
C ASP A 285 -0.74 15.15 -13.55
N PRO A 286 -0.03 16.24 -13.26
CA PRO A 286 -0.65 17.49 -12.91
C PRO A 286 -1.46 18.13 -14.06
N THR A 287 -1.23 17.75 -15.32
CA THR A 287 -1.99 18.29 -16.46
C THR A 287 -3.46 17.89 -16.44
N VAL A 288 -3.76 16.76 -15.80
CA VAL A 288 -5.13 16.27 -15.56
C VAL A 288 -5.57 16.44 -14.09
N GLY A 289 -4.90 17.32 -13.34
CA GLY A 289 -5.23 17.58 -11.94
C GLY A 289 -4.83 16.49 -10.94
N LYS A 290 -3.93 15.58 -11.34
CA LYS A 290 -3.45 14.47 -10.51
C LYS A 290 -1.96 14.63 -10.16
N GLY A 291 -1.54 15.81 -9.76
CA GLY A 291 -0.20 16.04 -9.23
C GLY A 291 -0.08 15.64 -7.75
N ASN A 292 1.12 15.81 -7.19
CA ASN A 292 1.37 15.65 -5.76
C ASN A 292 2.19 16.82 -5.19
N ASN A 293 2.39 16.82 -3.88
CA ASN A 293 3.14 17.87 -3.17
C ASN A 293 4.42 17.34 -2.50
N LEU A 294 4.77 16.07 -2.66
CA LEU A 294 5.79 15.43 -1.81
C LEU A 294 7.14 16.10 -1.90
N SER A 295 7.65 16.36 -3.11
CA SER A 295 8.95 17.02 -3.31
C SER A 295 8.96 18.43 -2.69
N ARG A 296 7.86 19.16 -2.80
CA ARG A 296 7.68 20.48 -2.18
C ARG A 296 7.64 20.38 -0.65
N GLN A 297 6.89 19.45 -0.08
CA GLN A 297 6.81 19.26 1.37
C GLN A 297 8.17 18.99 1.99
N ILE A 298 8.96 18.14 1.34
CA ILE A 298 10.35 17.85 1.77
C ILE A 298 11.22 19.10 1.66
N ALA A 299 11.07 19.90 0.60
CA ALA A 299 11.91 21.07 0.34
C ALA A 299 11.63 22.26 1.26
N VAL A 300 10.36 22.56 1.48
CA VAL A 300 9.94 23.80 2.17
C VAL A 300 9.89 23.63 3.67
N GLY A 301 9.76 22.40 4.16
CA GLY A 301 9.70 22.13 5.59
C GLY A 301 8.47 22.74 6.27
N GLU A 302 7.34 22.89 5.55
CA GLU A 302 6.06 23.33 6.14
C GLU A 302 5.60 22.39 7.25
N SER A 303 6.00 21.12 7.14
CA SER A 303 5.88 20.10 8.19
C SER A 303 7.25 19.42 8.32
N PRO A 304 8.17 19.93 9.13
CA PRO A 304 9.53 19.41 9.23
C PRO A 304 9.54 17.93 9.59
N ILE A 305 10.32 17.16 8.86
CA ILE A 305 10.58 15.74 9.11
C ILE A 305 12.08 15.51 9.23
N GLY A 306 12.48 14.43 9.89
CA GLY A 306 13.86 14.02 9.97
C GLY A 306 13.99 12.54 10.29
N LEU A 307 15.04 11.90 9.81
CA LEU A 307 15.37 10.56 10.25
C LEU A 307 15.68 10.57 11.74
N SER A 308 15.36 9.50 12.43
CA SER A 308 15.83 9.28 13.78
C SER A 308 17.35 9.02 13.77
N ARG A 309 17.96 9.15 14.93
CA ARG A 309 19.36 8.76 15.09
C ARG A 309 19.53 7.26 14.85
N ASP A 310 18.63 6.44 15.37
CA ASP A 310 18.67 5.00 15.24
C ASP A 310 18.61 4.59 13.77
N ALA A 311 17.70 5.17 12.98
CA ALA A 311 17.65 4.94 11.53
C ALA A 311 18.96 5.34 10.81
N VAL A 312 19.63 6.40 11.23
CA VAL A 312 20.94 6.79 10.69
C VAL A 312 22.02 5.80 11.13
N GLU A 313 22.00 5.31 12.37
CA GLU A 313 22.96 4.34 12.88
C GLU A 313 22.84 2.96 12.24
N ASP A 314 21.66 2.57 11.75
CA ASP A 314 21.42 1.32 11.02
C ASP A 314 22.13 1.24 9.67
N TYR A 315 22.52 2.37 9.08
CA TYR A 315 23.38 2.35 7.91
C TYR A 315 24.80 1.92 8.31
N LEU A 316 25.24 0.75 7.84
CA LEU A 316 26.47 0.12 8.26
C LEU A 316 27.73 0.88 7.81
N CYS A 317 28.84 0.63 8.47
CA CYS A 317 30.16 1.08 8.04
C CYS A 317 30.52 0.48 6.68
N ALA A 318 30.88 1.30 5.69
CA ALA A 318 31.23 0.83 4.34
C ALA A 318 32.51 -0.03 4.30
N THR A 319 33.42 0.15 5.29
CA THR A 319 34.69 -0.61 5.35
C THR A 319 34.49 -1.99 5.99
N THR A 320 33.73 -2.07 7.08
CA THR A 320 33.64 -3.31 7.89
C THR A 320 32.33 -4.04 7.77
N GLY A 321 31.30 -3.41 7.21
CA GLY A 321 29.93 -3.95 7.18
C GLY A 321 29.27 -4.08 8.56
N LYS A 322 29.83 -3.45 9.59
CA LYS A 322 29.32 -3.51 10.96
C LYS A 322 28.57 -2.22 11.33
N PRO A 323 27.68 -2.29 12.34
CA PRO A 323 27.15 -1.08 12.97
C PRO A 323 28.29 -0.15 13.38
N ILE A 324 28.06 1.16 13.29
CA ILE A 324 29.10 2.14 13.50
C ILE A 324 29.70 2.10 14.92
N SER A 325 28.86 1.77 15.92
CA SER A 325 29.28 1.54 17.31
C SER A 325 30.26 0.37 17.48
N MET A 326 30.30 -0.54 16.51
CA MET A 326 31.13 -1.77 16.56
C MET A 326 32.22 -1.81 15.48
N CYS A 327 32.32 -0.82 14.60
CA CYS A 327 33.20 -0.90 13.45
C CYS A 327 34.68 -0.70 13.79
N GLY A 328 35.02 -0.02 14.87
CA GLY A 328 36.38 0.24 15.31
C GLY A 328 37.23 1.10 14.37
N CYS A 329 36.61 1.77 13.39
CA CYS A 329 37.30 2.62 12.41
C CYS A 329 37.67 3.97 13.02
N GLU A 330 38.92 4.43 12.86
CA GLU A 330 39.29 5.78 13.19
C GLU A 330 38.52 6.83 12.37
N GLY A 331 38.04 7.88 13.01
CA GLY A 331 37.28 8.96 12.39
C GLY A 331 35.79 8.73 12.30
N HIS A 332 35.26 7.58 12.69
CA HIS A 332 33.84 7.39 12.94
C HIS A 332 33.50 7.95 14.32
N SER A 333 33.35 9.26 14.39
CA SER A 333 32.96 9.94 15.62
C SER A 333 31.50 10.34 15.56
N HIS A 334 30.68 9.70 16.37
CA HIS A 334 29.25 9.95 16.47
C HIS A 334 28.86 11.34 17.00
N HIS A 335 29.80 12.19 17.36
CA HIS A 335 29.47 13.34 18.20
C HIS A 335 30.19 14.62 17.86
N THR A 336 30.88 14.70 16.72
CA THR A 336 31.66 15.91 16.39
C THR A 336 31.00 16.80 15.35
N THR A 337 30.64 16.23 14.21
CA THR A 337 29.94 16.94 13.14
C THR A 337 29.10 15.95 12.31
N LEU A 338 28.03 16.44 11.71
CA LEU A 338 27.20 15.64 10.80
C LEU A 338 28.03 15.01 9.66
N ILE A 339 28.98 15.77 9.10
CA ILE A 339 29.87 15.28 8.04
C ILE A 339 30.70 14.07 8.51
N ALA A 340 31.25 14.13 9.70
CA ALA A 340 32.06 13.04 10.28
C ALA A 340 31.18 11.80 10.56
N GLU A 341 29.96 12.01 11.03
CA GLU A 341 29.01 10.96 11.34
C GLU A 341 28.51 10.21 10.08
N LEU A 342 28.27 10.93 9.00
CA LEU A 342 27.78 10.37 7.75
C LEU A 342 28.89 9.81 6.84
N LYS A 343 30.14 10.02 7.20
CA LYS A 343 31.30 9.59 6.40
C LYS A 343 31.50 8.08 6.44
N ASN A 344 31.91 7.50 5.30
CA ASN A 344 32.28 6.08 5.17
C ASN A 344 31.20 5.11 5.67
N ARG A 345 29.95 5.42 5.38
CA ARG A 345 28.76 4.61 5.66
C ARG A 345 28.25 3.96 4.39
N ASP A 346 27.24 3.11 4.53
CA ASP A 346 26.48 2.61 3.40
C ASP A 346 26.15 3.77 2.43
N PRO A 347 26.45 3.63 1.12
CA PRO A 347 26.29 4.73 0.15
C PRO A 347 24.85 5.28 0.04
N ARG A 348 23.84 4.49 0.47
CA ARG A 348 22.44 4.93 0.48
C ARG A 348 22.17 6.02 1.50
N LEU A 349 22.96 6.10 2.56
CA LEU A 349 22.81 7.16 3.58
C LEU A 349 22.98 8.56 2.98
N LEU A 350 24.03 8.77 2.17
CA LEU A 350 24.27 10.05 1.49
C LEU A 350 23.24 10.37 0.40
N GLN A 351 22.47 9.38 -0.02
CA GLN A 351 21.37 9.51 -0.97
C GLN A 351 20.01 9.68 -0.28
N THR A 352 19.98 9.63 1.03
CA THR A 352 18.80 9.82 1.88
C THR A 352 18.90 11.09 2.72
N VAL A 353 20.09 11.37 3.29
CA VAL A 353 20.34 12.53 4.15
C VAL A 353 21.22 13.53 3.40
N PRO A 354 20.81 14.80 3.28
CA PRO A 354 21.63 15.83 2.65
C PRO A 354 22.85 16.17 3.51
N THR A 355 24.01 16.29 2.87
CA THR A 355 25.22 16.73 3.54
C THR A 355 25.80 17.98 2.90
N PRO A 356 26.56 18.80 3.63
CA PRO A 356 27.25 19.96 3.07
C PRO A 356 28.24 19.59 1.94
N GLU A 357 28.82 18.40 1.98
CA GLU A 357 29.78 17.89 0.99
C GLU A 357 29.13 17.29 -0.24
N ALA A 358 27.88 16.89 -0.17
CA ALA A 358 27.18 16.24 -1.28
C ALA A 358 26.92 17.15 -2.49
N GLY A 359 27.31 18.42 -2.43
CA GLY A 359 27.49 19.41 -3.53
C GLY A 359 26.41 19.57 -4.56
N GLU A 360 25.68 18.52 -4.85
CA GLU A 360 24.77 18.41 -6.00
C GLU A 360 23.28 18.54 -5.65
N TYR A 361 22.90 18.50 -4.37
CA TYR A 361 21.53 18.64 -3.96
C TYR A 361 21.29 20.03 -3.39
N THR A 362 20.72 20.89 -4.20
CA THR A 362 20.20 22.17 -3.69
C THR A 362 18.86 21.93 -3.07
N TYR A 363 18.72 22.26 -1.83
CA TYR A 363 17.57 21.91 -1.02
C TYR A 363 16.45 22.94 -1.05
N TYR A 364 16.63 24.12 -1.67
CA TYR A 364 15.62 25.17 -1.73
C TYR A 364 15.71 26.11 -2.90
N LEU A 365 14.70 27.03 -2.89
CA LEU A 365 14.49 28.13 -3.79
C LEU A 365 15.74 28.94 -4.18
N GLU A 366 16.72 29.04 -3.33
CA GLU A 366 17.87 29.92 -3.54
C GLU A 366 19.21 29.17 -3.59
N GLY A 367 19.21 27.86 -3.76
CA GLY A 367 20.43 27.07 -3.73
C GLY A 367 21.11 26.99 -2.36
N LYS A 368 20.44 27.43 -1.33
CA LYS A 368 20.91 27.32 0.04
C LYS A 368 20.49 25.97 0.62
N ARG A 369 21.37 25.34 1.35
CA ARG A 369 21.07 24.12 2.09
C ARG A 369 20.47 24.43 3.45
N PRO A 370 19.69 23.47 4.06
CA PRO A 370 19.33 23.61 5.44
C PRO A 370 20.60 23.76 6.26
N ASP A 371 20.50 24.55 7.28
CA ASP A 371 21.47 24.58 8.36
C ASP A 371 21.24 23.28 9.14
N ILE A 372 21.76 22.18 8.60
CA ILE A 372 21.61 20.85 9.15
C ILE A 372 22.33 20.86 10.49
N GLY A 373 21.62 20.49 11.56
CA GLY A 373 22.12 20.54 12.92
C GLY A 373 21.62 21.73 13.73
N LYS A 374 20.87 22.66 13.11
CA LYS A 374 20.12 23.67 13.88
C LYS A 374 18.63 23.30 13.89
N TYR A 375 18.17 23.03 15.08
CA TYR A 375 16.76 22.97 15.41
C TYR A 375 16.20 24.39 15.35
N THR A 376 15.73 24.82 14.19
CA THR A 376 15.16 26.16 14.02
C THR A 376 13.73 26.04 13.52
N SER A 377 12.85 26.82 14.11
CA SER A 377 11.52 27.03 13.56
C SER A 377 11.61 27.80 12.25
N GLY A 378 11.02 27.31 11.19
CA GLY A 378 10.99 27.98 9.89
C GLY A 378 10.92 27.02 8.73
N SER A 379 10.69 27.55 7.54
CA SER A 379 10.40 26.79 6.31
C SER A 379 11.54 25.91 5.79
N VAL A 380 12.58 25.63 6.55
CA VAL A 380 13.75 24.81 6.17
C VAL A 380 14.35 24.06 7.35
N SER A 381 13.57 23.81 8.36
CA SER A 381 13.99 23.07 9.54
C SER A 381 13.75 21.58 9.40
N THR A 382 14.53 20.78 10.08
CA THR A 382 14.28 19.35 10.29
C THR A 382 13.90 19.09 11.73
N SER A 383 13.12 18.06 12.00
CA SER A 383 12.71 17.71 13.37
C SER A 383 13.85 17.11 14.20
N THR A 384 14.90 16.57 13.56
CA THR A 384 15.97 15.80 14.23
C THR A 384 17.38 16.30 13.95
N GLY A 385 17.57 17.14 12.93
CA GLY A 385 18.88 17.47 12.37
C GLY A 385 19.30 16.59 11.18
N TYR A 386 18.68 15.41 10.99
CA TYR A 386 18.90 14.55 9.83
C TYR A 386 17.78 14.75 8.83
N GLY A 387 17.89 15.79 8.00
CA GLY A 387 16.93 16.07 6.93
C GLY A 387 16.81 14.92 5.93
N VAL A 388 15.78 14.93 5.11
CA VAL A 388 15.50 13.90 4.10
C VAL A 388 15.58 14.52 2.71
N ILE A 389 16.28 13.83 1.77
CA ILE A 389 16.29 14.17 0.34
C ILE A 389 15.66 13.07 -0.53
N LYS A 390 15.31 11.95 0.04
CA LYS A 390 14.56 10.91 -0.66
C LYS A 390 13.21 11.49 -1.12
N TYR A 391 12.86 11.30 -2.39
CA TYR A 391 11.71 11.90 -3.08
C TYR A 391 11.79 13.43 -3.30
N TYR A 392 12.91 14.07 -3.03
CA TYR A 392 13.10 15.47 -3.36
C TYR A 392 13.71 15.62 -4.74
N ASN A 393 12.97 16.22 -5.68
CA ASN A 393 13.46 16.56 -7.01
C ASN A 393 13.64 18.09 -7.12
N PRO A 394 14.88 18.60 -7.20
CA PRO A 394 15.13 20.03 -7.29
C PRO A 394 14.52 20.68 -8.53
N SER A 395 14.32 19.91 -9.64
CA SER A 395 13.73 20.44 -10.86
C SER A 395 12.20 20.62 -10.77
N GLU A 396 11.55 19.95 -9.81
CA GLU A 396 10.11 20.08 -9.56
C GLU A 396 9.79 21.08 -8.46
N TYR A 397 10.81 21.58 -7.76
CA TYR A 397 10.59 22.56 -6.72
C TYR A 397 10.05 23.85 -7.33
N THR A 398 8.82 24.17 -7.03
CA THR A 398 8.17 25.44 -7.33
C THR A 398 7.47 25.97 -6.08
N SER A 399 7.22 27.27 -6.04
CA SER A 399 6.35 27.88 -5.03
C SER A 399 4.90 27.44 -5.14
N SER A 400 4.56 26.71 -6.22
CA SER A 400 3.20 26.28 -6.51
C SER A 400 2.94 24.90 -5.93
N HIS A 401 1.75 24.68 -5.43
CA HIS A 401 1.23 23.40 -4.98
C HIS A 401 0.68 22.57 -6.15
N HIS A 402 0.54 21.27 -5.96
CA HIS A 402 -0.20 20.34 -6.82
C HIS A 402 0.41 20.04 -8.19
N ILE A 403 1.69 20.32 -8.39
CA ILE A 403 2.35 20.17 -9.67
C ILE A 403 3.47 19.12 -9.70
N GLY A 404 3.71 18.42 -8.56
CA GLY A 404 4.69 17.34 -8.53
C GLY A 404 4.28 16.20 -9.46
N THR A 405 5.23 15.70 -10.25
CA THR A 405 5.06 14.63 -11.24
C THR A 405 5.69 13.33 -10.80
N LEU A 406 6.37 13.29 -9.64
CA LEU A 406 7.03 12.08 -9.17
C LEU A 406 6.05 10.96 -8.96
N ASP A 407 6.26 9.84 -9.64
CA ASP A 407 5.47 8.65 -9.44
C ASP A 407 5.81 7.96 -8.12
N ALA A 408 4.82 7.27 -7.54
CA ALA A 408 4.99 6.59 -6.26
C ALA A 408 5.22 5.09 -6.45
N PRO A 409 6.40 4.56 -6.09
CA PRO A 409 6.66 3.11 -6.14
C PRO A 409 5.90 2.42 -5.00
N ILE A 410 4.96 1.52 -5.33
CA ILE A 410 4.13 0.77 -4.38
C ILE A 410 4.76 -0.58 -4.02
N PHE A 411 5.25 -1.29 -5.03
CA PHE A 411 6.03 -2.52 -4.87
C PHE A 411 7.30 -2.45 -5.71
N ARG A 412 8.43 -2.82 -5.09
CA ARG A 412 9.75 -2.83 -5.72
C ARG A 412 10.43 -4.18 -5.58
N TYR A 413 11.23 -4.54 -6.56
CA TYR A 413 12.00 -5.80 -6.53
C TYR A 413 12.97 -5.90 -5.35
N ALA A 414 13.51 -4.76 -4.88
CA ALA A 414 14.33 -4.74 -3.66
C ALA A 414 13.59 -5.30 -2.43
N GLU A 415 12.30 -4.98 -2.27
CA GLU A 415 11.45 -5.55 -1.21
C GLU A 415 11.31 -7.06 -1.37
N ILE A 416 11.13 -7.56 -2.59
CA ILE A 416 11.02 -9.00 -2.86
C ILE A 416 12.29 -9.74 -2.46
N LEU A 417 13.47 -9.18 -2.73
CA LEU A 417 14.76 -9.74 -2.30
C LEU A 417 14.86 -9.81 -0.78
N LEU A 418 14.44 -8.74 -0.08
CA LEU A 418 14.45 -8.69 1.38
C LEU A 418 13.44 -9.65 2.01
N ILE A 419 12.21 -9.72 1.48
CA ILE A 419 11.19 -10.68 1.94
C ILE A 419 11.72 -12.12 1.83
N ARG A 420 12.33 -12.46 0.69
CA ARG A 420 12.89 -13.79 0.51
C ARG A 420 14.03 -14.08 1.47
N ALA A 421 14.91 -13.12 1.70
CA ALA A 421 16.03 -13.29 2.62
C ALA A 421 15.56 -13.49 4.07
N GLU A 422 14.63 -12.64 4.53
CA GLU A 422 14.09 -12.71 5.89
C GLU A 422 13.27 -13.99 6.13
N ALA A 423 12.35 -14.31 5.22
CA ALA A 423 11.58 -15.55 5.31
C ALA A 423 12.50 -16.79 5.30
N GLY A 424 13.54 -16.78 4.44
CA GLY A 424 14.53 -17.85 4.39
C GLY A 424 15.32 -18.00 5.70
N ALA A 425 15.78 -16.90 6.29
CA ALA A 425 16.46 -16.90 7.58
C ALA A 425 15.54 -17.44 8.68
N CYS A 426 14.30 -16.98 8.72
CA CYS A 426 13.31 -17.49 9.68
C CYS A 426 13.08 -19.01 9.57
N LEU A 427 13.05 -19.56 8.36
CA LEU A 427 12.84 -20.98 8.13
C LEU A 427 14.06 -21.83 8.50
N LEU A 428 15.28 -21.31 8.28
CA LEU A 428 16.53 -22.02 8.64
C LEU A 428 16.71 -22.14 10.16
N TYR A 429 16.45 -21.08 10.90
CA TYR A 429 16.59 -21.08 12.38
C TYR A 429 15.60 -21.99 13.10
N THR A 430 14.53 -22.44 12.45
CA THR A 430 13.59 -23.41 13.02
C THR A 430 14.04 -24.86 12.82
N SER A 431 14.88 -25.16 11.80
CA SER A 431 15.39 -26.49 11.58
C SER A 431 16.53 -26.84 12.56
N ASP A 432 17.40 -25.88 12.90
CA ASP A 432 18.53 -26.11 13.79
C ASP A 432 18.11 -26.22 15.27
N ALA A 433 17.01 -25.59 15.69
CA ALA A 433 16.50 -25.69 17.06
C ALA A 433 15.74 -27.00 17.36
N ALA A 434 15.43 -27.79 16.33
CA ALA A 434 14.78 -29.10 16.49
C ALA A 434 15.79 -30.27 16.58
N ASP A 435 17.07 -30.02 16.26
CA ASP A 435 18.17 -31.01 16.27
C ASP A 435 19.09 -30.89 17.51
N GLU A 436 18.89 -29.91 18.40
CA GLU A 436 19.47 -29.77 19.73
C GLU A 436 18.44 -30.17 20.84
#